data_0cbe59bf9f207817d688099f0638c331
#
_entry.id   0cbe59bf9f207817d688099f0638c331
#
_cell.length_a   1.000
_cell.length_b   1.000
_cell.length_c   1.000
_cell.angle_alpha   90.00
_cell.angle_beta   90.00
_cell.angle_gamma   90.00
#
_symmetry.space_group_name_H-M   'P 1'
#
loop_
_entity.id
_entity.type
_entity.pdbx_description
1 polymer ?
#
loop_
_entity_poly.entity_id
_entity_poly.type
_entity_poly.pdbx_seq_one_letter_code
_entity_poly.pdbx_strand_id
1 'polypeptide(L)'
;MLISDAVHIWREEDGDYHVEWETSRPGARFTVEPLNAAGEVQIHYTEHPSPRLRLAGMPAGGRHFFRVRDEQGNEVLAGERRLAMEGTPNFRDFGGYRTADGRQVKWGFLYRSGQLSSLSDRDVGLLASLELDLVCDFRRLDEQQGDPSRLPPERTPRVASLPITPGSNARFFEEAEQPLDGRQAMFDFMLEITRDFAEDQTDTFARMFSEILEQENARFLVHCAAGKD
;
A
#
# COMPACT_ATOMS: atom_id res chain seq x y z
N MET A 1 -7.18 8.83 25.06
CA MET A 1 -6.03 8.97 24.17
C MET A 1 -6.42 8.34 22.84
N LEU A 2 -6.20 9.01 21.74
CA LEU A 2 -6.40 8.45 20.41
C LEU A 2 -5.36 7.34 20.19
N ILE A 3 -5.80 6.15 19.73
CA ILE A 3 -4.90 5.04 19.43
C ILE A 3 -4.48 5.19 17.97
N SER A 4 -3.22 5.50 17.74
CA SER A 4 -2.73 5.95 16.44
C SER A 4 -2.78 4.89 15.33
N ASP A 5 -2.72 3.60 15.69
CA ASP A 5 -2.71 2.50 14.73
C ASP A 5 -4.12 2.03 14.35
N ALA A 6 -5.13 2.66 14.94
CA ALA A 6 -6.53 2.29 14.84
C ALA A 6 -7.38 3.36 14.16
N VAL A 7 -6.80 4.17 13.28
CA VAL A 7 -7.57 5.02 12.36
C VAL A 7 -7.66 4.32 11.01
N HIS A 8 -8.87 3.90 10.66
CA HIS A 8 -9.18 3.22 9.42
C HIS A 8 -9.92 4.16 8.47
N ILE A 9 -9.45 4.24 7.24
CA ILE A 9 -10.06 5.07 6.20
C ILE A 9 -10.27 4.22 4.96
N TRP A 10 -11.50 4.27 4.45
CA TRP A 10 -11.85 3.67 3.18
C TRP A 10 -12.78 4.56 2.40
N ARG A 11 -12.88 4.32 1.12
CA ARG A 11 -13.73 5.03 0.19
C ARG A 11 -14.78 4.09 -0.37
N GLU A 12 -16.03 4.52 -0.39
CA GLU A 12 -17.12 3.81 -1.01
C GLU A 12 -17.17 4.05 -2.53
N GLU A 13 -17.95 3.26 -3.25
CA GLU A 13 -18.08 3.38 -4.71
C GLU A 13 -18.69 4.72 -5.14
N ASP A 14 -19.51 5.33 -4.31
CA ASP A 14 -20.09 6.67 -4.52
C ASP A 14 -19.10 7.82 -4.31
N GLY A 15 -17.90 7.50 -3.84
CA GLY A 15 -16.82 8.46 -3.60
C GLY A 15 -16.78 9.02 -2.18
N ASP A 16 -17.72 8.67 -1.32
CA ASP A 16 -17.73 9.08 0.08
C ASP A 16 -16.65 8.37 0.87
N TYR A 17 -16.06 9.07 1.83
CA TYR A 17 -15.08 8.50 2.75
C TYR A 17 -15.70 8.11 4.07
N HIS A 18 -15.27 7.00 4.61
CA HIS A 18 -15.50 6.60 5.99
C HIS A 18 -14.21 6.69 6.78
N VAL A 19 -14.30 7.33 7.94
CA VAL A 19 -13.21 7.44 8.92
C VAL A 19 -13.68 6.77 10.20
N GLU A 20 -12.98 5.75 10.64
CA GLU A 20 -13.23 5.04 11.89
C GLU A 20 -11.97 5.01 12.73
N TRP A 21 -12.10 5.21 14.05
CA TRP A 21 -10.95 5.21 14.95
C TRP A 21 -11.27 4.52 16.27
N GLU A 22 -10.23 4.01 16.91
CA GLU A 22 -10.34 3.50 18.26
C GLU A 22 -9.88 4.54 19.27
N THR A 23 -10.54 4.59 20.42
CA THR A 23 -10.18 5.46 21.53
C THR A 23 -10.32 4.74 22.86
N SER A 24 -9.38 4.97 23.76
CA SER A 24 -9.44 4.51 25.13
C SER A 24 -10.39 5.33 26.03
N ARG A 25 -11.00 6.42 25.48
CA ARG A 25 -11.88 7.33 26.20
C ARG A 25 -13.26 7.40 25.56
N PRO A 26 -14.22 6.60 26.04
CA PRO A 26 -15.60 6.71 25.56
C PRO A 26 -16.13 8.15 25.74
N GLY A 27 -16.81 8.67 24.70
CA GLY A 27 -17.37 10.01 24.72
C GLY A 27 -16.39 11.16 24.48
N ALA A 28 -15.12 10.89 24.22
CA ALA A 28 -14.17 11.91 23.78
C ALA A 28 -14.60 12.51 22.43
N ARG A 29 -14.36 13.78 22.25
CA ARG A 29 -14.65 14.50 21.01
C ARG A 29 -13.44 14.51 20.09
N PHE A 30 -13.68 14.37 18.80
CA PHE A 30 -12.64 14.35 17.79
C PHE A 30 -12.93 15.35 16.68
N THR A 31 -11.85 15.91 16.15
CA THR A 31 -11.88 16.72 14.93
C THR A 31 -11.29 15.88 13.81
N VAL A 32 -11.97 15.82 12.67
CA VAL A 32 -11.49 15.16 11.46
C VAL A 32 -11.31 16.20 10.38
N GLU A 33 -10.11 16.35 9.87
CA GLU A 33 -9.72 17.37 8.90
C GLU A 33 -9.18 16.69 7.63
N PRO A 34 -9.95 16.69 6.51
CA PRO A 34 -9.40 16.29 5.21
C PRO A 34 -8.32 17.27 4.77
N LEU A 35 -7.21 16.72 4.31
CA LEU A 35 -6.06 17.48 3.82
C LEU A 35 -5.95 17.33 2.29
N ASN A 36 -5.55 18.40 1.61
CA ASN A 36 -5.14 18.32 0.21
C ASN A 36 -3.71 17.72 0.07
N ALA A 37 -3.23 17.58 -1.15
CA ALA A 37 -1.89 17.07 -1.43
C ALA A 37 -0.77 17.94 -0.81
N ALA A 38 -1.03 19.22 -0.55
CA ALA A 38 -0.10 20.14 0.13
C ALA A 38 -0.16 20.04 1.66
N GLY A 39 -1.07 19.21 2.21
CA GLY A 39 -1.26 19.06 3.66
C GLY A 39 -2.12 20.17 4.28
N GLU A 40 -2.80 20.95 3.46
CA GLU A 40 -3.68 22.03 3.93
C GLU A 40 -5.09 21.50 4.20
N VAL A 41 -5.72 22.01 5.26
CA VAL A 41 -7.08 21.63 5.64
C VAL A 41 -8.07 22.20 4.64
N GLN A 42 -8.87 21.32 4.03
CA GLN A 42 -9.91 21.71 3.06
C GLN A 42 -11.27 21.97 3.70
N ILE A 43 -11.63 21.18 4.70
CA ILE A 43 -12.93 21.25 5.38
C ILE A 43 -12.70 20.90 6.85
N HIS A 44 -13.32 21.63 7.76
CA HIS A 44 -13.31 21.29 9.18
C HIS A 44 -14.57 20.52 9.55
N TYR A 45 -14.42 19.27 9.92
CA TYR A 45 -15.48 18.51 10.59
C TYR A 45 -15.17 18.49 12.08
N THR A 46 -15.81 19.35 12.85
CA THR A 46 -15.55 19.52 14.27
C THR A 46 -16.49 18.69 15.14
N GLU A 47 -15.89 18.15 16.21
CA GLU A 47 -16.59 17.62 17.39
C GLU A 47 -17.57 16.48 17.16
N HIS A 48 -17.05 15.35 16.63
CA HIS A 48 -17.86 14.15 16.50
C HIS A 48 -17.71 13.25 17.74
N PRO A 49 -18.78 12.93 18.47
CA PRO A 49 -18.73 12.07 19.65
C PRO A 49 -18.71 10.58 19.30
N SER A 50 -18.96 10.23 18.04
CA SER A 50 -18.92 8.85 17.56
C SER A 50 -17.52 8.51 17.01
N PRO A 51 -17.01 7.31 17.24
CA PRO A 51 -15.74 6.87 16.68
C PRO A 51 -15.82 6.54 15.18
N ARG A 52 -16.87 6.96 14.51
CA ARG A 52 -17.11 6.72 13.09
C ARG A 52 -17.76 7.94 12.44
N LEU A 53 -17.22 8.36 11.29
CA LEU A 53 -17.71 9.50 10.52
C LEU A 53 -17.77 9.14 9.03
N ARG A 54 -18.88 9.49 8.36
CA ARG A 54 -19.00 9.49 6.90
C ARG A 54 -18.83 10.91 6.38
N LEU A 55 -17.96 11.07 5.39
CA LEU A 55 -17.65 12.34 4.74
C LEU A 55 -18.14 12.30 3.31
N ALA A 56 -19.30 12.90 3.07
CA ALA A 56 -19.90 13.00 1.75
C ALA A 56 -19.38 14.25 1.00
N GLY A 57 -19.41 14.18 -0.34
CA GLY A 57 -19.13 15.33 -1.18
C GLY A 57 -17.67 15.78 -1.19
N MET A 58 -16.75 14.89 -0.84
CA MET A 58 -15.31 15.15 -1.01
C MET A 58 -14.98 15.40 -2.49
N PRO A 59 -14.03 16.30 -2.80
CA PRO A 59 -13.66 16.58 -4.17
C PRO A 59 -13.35 15.32 -4.96
N ALA A 60 -13.92 15.19 -6.15
CA ALA A 60 -13.62 14.09 -7.06
C ALA A 60 -12.21 14.29 -7.65
N GLY A 61 -11.47 13.20 -7.71
CA GLY A 61 -10.11 13.20 -8.25
C GLY A 61 -9.05 13.45 -7.18
N GLY A 62 -8.11 12.52 -7.12
CA GLY A 62 -7.03 12.51 -6.15
C GLY A 62 -7.37 11.75 -4.88
N ARG A 63 -6.32 11.52 -4.14
CA ARG A 63 -6.33 10.85 -2.85
C ARG A 63 -6.34 11.87 -1.73
N HIS A 64 -7.15 11.64 -0.72
CA HIS A 64 -7.23 12.50 0.45
C HIS A 64 -6.53 11.86 1.65
N PHE A 65 -5.88 12.70 2.45
CA PHE A 65 -5.37 12.34 3.77
C PHE A 65 -6.20 13.04 4.83
N PHE A 66 -6.20 12.50 6.04
CA PHE A 66 -7.04 13.00 7.11
C PHE A 66 -6.22 13.16 8.38
N ARG A 67 -6.35 14.30 9.02
CA ARG A 67 -5.87 14.52 10.37
C ARG A 67 -7.01 14.28 11.34
N VAL A 68 -6.83 13.33 12.24
CA VAL A 68 -7.77 13.04 13.31
C VAL A 68 -7.15 13.52 14.62
N ARG A 69 -7.83 14.42 15.32
CA ARG A 69 -7.31 15.05 16.55
C ARG A 69 -8.32 14.88 17.67
N ASP A 70 -7.85 14.57 18.88
CA ASP A 70 -8.68 14.59 20.08
C ASP A 70 -8.67 15.96 20.77
N GLU A 71 -9.56 16.15 21.75
CA GLU A 71 -9.69 17.39 22.53
C GLU A 71 -8.45 17.73 23.40
N GLN A 72 -7.49 16.80 23.54
CA GLN A 72 -6.23 16.99 24.24
C GLN A 72 -5.10 17.39 23.29
N GLY A 73 -5.37 17.49 21.98
CA GLY A 73 -4.41 17.85 20.97
C GLY A 73 -3.55 16.68 20.47
N ASN A 74 -3.85 15.43 20.86
CA ASN A 74 -3.22 14.28 20.23
C ASN A 74 -3.75 14.13 18.83
N GLU A 75 -2.88 13.92 17.85
CA GLU A 75 -3.27 13.82 16.46
C GLU A 75 -2.66 12.60 15.77
N VAL A 76 -3.37 12.10 14.76
CA VAL A 76 -2.94 11.05 13.85
C VAL A 76 -3.21 11.50 12.42
N LEU A 77 -2.21 11.36 11.57
CA LEU A 77 -2.38 11.47 10.13
C LEU A 77 -2.69 10.09 9.56
N ALA A 78 -3.77 9.97 8.81
CA ALA A 78 -4.19 8.72 8.20
C ALA A 78 -4.65 8.93 6.75
N GLY A 79 -4.64 7.87 5.96
CA GLY A 79 -5.09 7.87 4.58
C GLY A 79 -5.76 6.56 4.21
N GLU A 80 -6.42 6.56 3.06
CA GLU A 80 -6.93 5.34 2.46
C GLU A 80 -5.76 4.38 2.19
N ARG A 81 -5.75 3.24 2.90
CA ARG A 81 -4.68 2.26 2.75
C ARG A 81 -4.80 1.47 1.46
N ARG A 82 -6.00 0.96 1.17
CA ARG A 82 -6.28 0.18 -0.02
C ARG A 82 -6.81 1.08 -1.13
N LEU A 83 -6.04 1.24 -2.19
CA LEU A 83 -6.49 1.96 -3.37
C LEU A 83 -7.28 1.01 -4.27
N ALA A 84 -8.49 1.44 -4.67
CA ALA A 84 -9.38 0.65 -5.51
C ALA A 84 -8.87 0.67 -6.97
N MET A 85 -8.07 -0.34 -7.31
CA MET A 85 -7.62 -0.66 -8.66
C MET A 85 -8.44 -1.80 -9.24
N GLU A 86 -8.72 -1.75 -10.55
CA GLU A 86 -9.49 -2.76 -11.29
C GLU A 86 -8.60 -3.89 -11.80
N GLY A 87 -7.43 -3.54 -12.34
CA GLY A 87 -6.54 -4.44 -13.06
C GLY A 87 -5.36 -4.97 -12.25
N THR A 88 -5.25 -4.66 -10.96
CA THR A 88 -4.21 -5.22 -10.09
C THR A 88 -4.73 -5.54 -8.71
N PRO A 89 -4.41 -6.72 -8.16
CA PRO A 89 -4.81 -7.06 -6.80
C PRO A 89 -3.89 -6.35 -5.77
N ASN A 90 -4.43 -6.20 -4.56
CA ASN A 90 -3.64 -5.85 -3.38
C ASN A 90 -2.90 -4.49 -3.44
N PHE A 91 -3.38 -3.52 -4.21
CA PHE A 91 -2.73 -2.20 -4.24
C PHE A 91 -2.95 -1.46 -2.92
N ARG A 92 -1.85 -1.15 -2.22
CA ARG A 92 -1.88 -0.59 -0.86
C ARG A 92 -0.75 0.40 -0.61
N ASP A 93 -1.03 1.40 0.24
CA ASP A 93 -0.03 2.29 0.84
C ASP A 93 0.52 1.67 2.13
N PHE A 94 1.81 1.72 2.31
CA PHE A 94 2.51 1.29 3.54
C PHE A 94 2.57 2.38 4.61
N GLY A 95 2.09 3.58 4.34
CA GLY A 95 2.09 4.67 5.30
C GLY A 95 1.35 4.35 6.59
N GLY A 96 1.59 5.14 7.61
CA GLY A 96 0.86 5.09 8.86
C GLY A 96 1.40 4.13 9.92
N TYR A 97 2.22 3.14 9.57
CA TYR A 97 2.80 2.23 10.57
C TYR A 97 3.81 2.95 11.46
N ARG A 98 3.73 2.67 12.75
CA ARG A 98 4.69 3.22 13.72
C ARG A 98 5.98 2.42 13.75
N THR A 99 7.07 3.13 13.86
CA THR A 99 8.40 2.55 14.13
C THR A 99 8.62 2.38 15.63
N ALA A 100 9.60 1.55 16.02
CA ALA A 100 9.93 1.31 17.42
C ALA A 100 10.34 2.57 18.20
N ASP A 101 10.86 3.57 17.50
CA ASP A 101 11.27 4.87 18.07
C ASP A 101 10.14 5.93 18.06
N GLY A 102 8.91 5.51 17.72
CA GLY A 102 7.71 6.35 17.77
C GLY A 102 7.48 7.24 16.56
N ARG A 103 8.32 7.18 15.53
CA ARG A 103 8.08 7.82 14.23
C ARG A 103 6.99 7.05 13.47
N GLN A 104 6.53 7.60 12.38
CA GLN A 104 5.54 6.99 11.51
C GLN A 104 6.06 6.92 10.08
N VAL A 105 5.82 5.81 9.39
CA VAL A 105 6.06 5.70 7.94
C VAL A 105 5.18 6.73 7.23
N LYS A 106 5.78 7.52 6.35
CA LYS A 106 5.05 8.56 5.60
C LYS A 106 3.99 7.95 4.71
N TRP A 107 2.79 8.49 4.76
CA TRP A 107 1.74 8.18 3.80
C TRP A 107 2.07 8.74 2.41
N GLY A 108 1.70 8.02 1.36
CA GLY A 108 1.86 8.49 -0.01
C GLY A 108 3.25 8.32 -0.60
N PHE A 109 4.15 7.60 0.05
CA PHE A 109 5.52 7.42 -0.42
C PHE A 109 5.87 5.98 -0.79
N LEU A 110 5.38 5.01 -0.04
CA LEU A 110 5.68 3.61 -0.26
C LEU A 110 4.40 2.84 -0.53
N TYR A 111 4.36 2.17 -1.68
CA TYR A 111 3.22 1.37 -2.12
C TYR A 111 3.63 -0.08 -2.38
N ARG A 112 2.66 -0.97 -2.33
CA ARG A 112 2.80 -2.34 -2.82
C ARG A 112 1.59 -2.77 -3.62
N SER A 113 1.80 -3.71 -4.58
CA SER A 113 0.70 -4.26 -5.39
C SER A 113 1.02 -5.64 -5.96
N GLY A 114 0.04 -6.25 -6.62
CA GLY A 114 0.26 -7.29 -7.61
C GLY A 114 0.76 -6.73 -8.92
N GLN A 115 0.80 -7.58 -9.95
CA GLN A 115 1.30 -7.20 -11.28
C GLN A 115 0.50 -6.03 -11.90
N LEU A 116 1.18 -5.25 -12.72
CA LEU A 116 0.62 -4.03 -13.32
C LEU A 116 0.26 -4.18 -14.81
N SER A 117 0.33 -5.40 -15.35
CA SER A 117 0.11 -5.65 -16.78
C SER A 117 -1.33 -5.43 -17.23
N SER A 118 -2.31 -5.67 -16.35
CA SER A 118 -3.75 -5.62 -16.66
C SER A 118 -4.44 -4.33 -16.20
N LEU A 119 -3.68 -3.27 -15.89
CA LEU A 119 -4.27 -2.00 -15.45
C LEU A 119 -5.24 -1.45 -16.50
N SER A 120 -6.41 -0.97 -16.07
CA SER A 120 -7.34 -0.22 -16.90
C SER A 120 -6.83 1.21 -17.16
N ASP A 121 -7.47 1.96 -18.08
CA ASP A 121 -7.13 3.37 -18.30
C ASP A 121 -7.36 4.21 -17.04
N ARG A 122 -8.41 3.88 -16.27
CA ARG A 122 -8.68 4.48 -14.96
C ARG A 122 -7.55 4.22 -13.98
N ASP A 123 -7.06 2.98 -13.92
CA ASP A 123 -5.95 2.60 -13.05
C ASP A 123 -4.64 3.31 -13.43
N VAL A 124 -4.36 3.42 -14.73
CA VAL A 124 -3.20 4.17 -15.23
C VAL A 124 -3.29 5.64 -14.83
N GLY A 125 -4.47 6.26 -14.93
CA GLY A 125 -4.71 7.61 -14.45
C GLY A 125 -4.50 7.76 -12.93
N LEU A 126 -5.00 6.78 -12.14
CA LEU A 126 -4.77 6.76 -10.71
C LEU A 126 -3.28 6.57 -10.37
N LEU A 127 -2.61 5.64 -11.05
CA LEU A 127 -1.17 5.42 -10.88
C LEU A 127 -0.35 6.68 -11.21
N ALA A 128 -0.72 7.41 -12.27
CA ALA A 128 -0.10 8.69 -12.63
C ALA A 128 -0.24 9.73 -11.51
N SER A 129 -1.41 9.79 -10.86
CA SER A 129 -1.68 10.73 -9.75
C SER A 129 -0.87 10.45 -8.48
N LEU A 130 -0.31 9.25 -8.34
CA LEU A 130 0.57 8.90 -7.22
C LEU A 130 1.98 9.46 -7.40
N GLU A 131 2.31 9.91 -8.63
CA GLU A 131 3.60 10.51 -8.96
C GLU A 131 4.80 9.65 -8.55
N LEU A 132 4.74 8.36 -8.84
CA LEU A 132 5.82 7.42 -8.53
C LEU A 132 7.10 7.79 -9.29
N ASP A 133 8.22 7.68 -8.60
CA ASP A 133 9.56 7.88 -9.17
C ASP A 133 10.22 6.54 -9.53
N LEU A 134 9.90 5.49 -8.76
CA LEU A 134 10.49 4.17 -8.89
C LEU A 134 9.44 3.06 -8.74
N VAL A 135 9.54 2.05 -9.60
CA VAL A 135 8.83 0.76 -9.49
C VAL A 135 9.85 -0.35 -9.37
N CYS A 136 9.81 -1.11 -8.28
CA CYS A 136 10.63 -2.32 -8.09
C CYS A 136 9.79 -3.55 -8.47
N ASP A 137 10.17 -4.23 -9.54
CA ASP A 137 9.47 -5.40 -10.05
C ASP A 137 10.20 -6.67 -9.64
N PHE A 138 9.59 -7.43 -8.71
CA PHE A 138 10.12 -8.70 -8.20
C PHE A 138 9.67 -9.93 -8.99
N ARG A 139 8.86 -9.76 -10.02
CA ARG A 139 8.45 -10.89 -10.87
C ARG A 139 9.64 -11.53 -11.55
N ARG A 140 9.54 -12.80 -11.87
CA ARG A 140 10.53 -13.49 -12.69
C ARG A 140 10.69 -12.81 -14.05
N LEU A 141 11.84 -12.99 -14.69
CA LEU A 141 12.12 -12.35 -15.98
C LEU A 141 11.14 -12.76 -17.08
N ASP A 142 10.73 -14.04 -17.09
CA ASP A 142 9.74 -14.55 -18.05
C ASP A 142 8.36 -13.91 -17.86
N GLU A 143 7.93 -13.67 -16.61
CA GLU A 143 6.70 -12.96 -16.28
C GLU A 143 6.76 -11.47 -16.69
N GLN A 144 7.90 -10.80 -16.48
CA GLN A 144 8.10 -9.41 -16.89
C GLN A 144 8.05 -9.25 -18.41
N GLN A 145 8.60 -10.22 -19.16
CA GLN A 145 8.63 -10.21 -20.62
C GLN A 145 7.30 -10.60 -21.24
N GLY A 146 6.62 -11.61 -20.66
CA GLY A 146 5.32 -12.09 -21.13
C GLY A 146 4.20 -11.10 -20.87
N ASP A 147 4.21 -10.47 -19.69
CA ASP A 147 3.19 -9.53 -19.23
C ASP A 147 3.83 -8.19 -18.78
N PRO A 148 4.27 -7.34 -19.72
CA PRO A 148 4.90 -6.07 -19.38
C PRO A 148 4.00 -5.17 -18.54
N SER A 149 4.56 -4.48 -17.56
CA SER A 149 3.83 -3.53 -16.73
C SER A 149 3.29 -2.36 -17.55
N ARG A 150 2.01 -2.04 -17.38
CA ARG A 150 1.34 -0.91 -18.00
C ARG A 150 1.54 0.34 -17.14
N LEU A 151 2.48 1.19 -17.50
CA LEU A 151 2.85 2.39 -16.74
C LEU A 151 2.31 3.67 -17.41
N PRO A 152 2.13 4.77 -16.63
CA PRO A 152 1.69 6.05 -17.19
C PRO A 152 2.68 6.59 -18.23
N PRO A 153 2.25 6.87 -19.47
CA PRO A 153 3.17 7.29 -20.54
C PRO A 153 3.72 8.71 -20.36
N GLU A 154 2.94 9.61 -19.74
CA GLU A 154 3.31 11.02 -19.56
C GLU A 154 4.35 11.22 -18.45
N ARG A 155 4.34 10.36 -17.47
CA ARG A 155 5.29 10.33 -16.35
C ARG A 155 5.60 8.88 -15.98
N THR A 156 6.41 8.25 -16.82
CA THR A 156 6.82 6.87 -16.60
C THR A 156 7.85 6.80 -15.46
N PRO A 157 7.55 6.10 -14.35
CA PRO A 157 8.53 5.90 -13.29
C PRO A 157 9.69 5.04 -13.80
N ARG A 158 10.87 5.19 -13.20
CA ARG A 158 11.98 4.28 -13.44
C ARG A 158 11.60 2.88 -12.95
N VAL A 159 11.92 1.84 -13.71
CA VAL A 159 11.67 0.45 -13.31
C VAL A 159 13.00 -0.21 -12.96
N ALA A 160 13.09 -0.70 -11.73
CA ALA A 160 14.16 -1.58 -11.28
C ALA A 160 13.67 -3.03 -11.39
N SER A 161 14.22 -3.78 -12.36
CA SER A 161 13.98 -5.23 -12.48
C SER A 161 14.81 -5.95 -11.41
N LEU A 162 14.14 -6.57 -10.45
CA LEU A 162 14.72 -7.24 -9.28
C LEU A 162 14.11 -8.64 -9.16
N PRO A 163 14.32 -9.51 -10.17
CA PRO A 163 13.61 -10.79 -10.23
C PRO A 163 13.97 -11.69 -9.06
N ILE A 164 12.92 -12.23 -8.41
CA ILE A 164 13.01 -13.25 -7.37
C ILE A 164 12.50 -14.57 -7.94
N THR A 165 13.32 -15.59 -7.87
CA THR A 165 12.92 -16.97 -8.18
C THR A 165 13.22 -17.80 -6.94
N PRO A 166 12.26 -18.05 -6.07
CA PRO A 166 12.47 -18.89 -4.90
C PRO A 166 12.94 -20.29 -5.30
N GLY A 167 13.96 -20.80 -4.63
CA GLY A 167 14.53 -22.12 -4.95
C GLY A 167 13.53 -23.26 -4.80
N SER A 168 12.64 -23.15 -3.82
CA SER A 168 11.49 -24.04 -3.63
C SER A 168 10.46 -23.97 -4.75
N ASN A 169 10.32 -22.83 -5.44
CA ASN A 169 9.40 -22.70 -6.57
C ASN A 169 9.81 -23.55 -7.78
N ALA A 170 11.11 -23.73 -8.04
CA ALA A 170 11.55 -24.62 -9.11
C ALA A 170 11.12 -26.06 -8.83
N ARG A 171 11.31 -26.54 -7.61
CA ARG A 171 10.82 -27.87 -7.17
C ARG A 171 9.30 -27.94 -7.13
N PHE A 172 8.65 -26.89 -6.65
CA PHE A 172 7.18 -26.85 -6.58
C PHE A 172 6.52 -26.92 -7.95
N PHE A 173 7.01 -26.19 -8.94
CA PHE A 173 6.46 -26.25 -10.30
C PHE A 173 6.85 -27.55 -11.02
N GLU A 174 7.96 -28.19 -10.66
CA GLU A 174 8.33 -29.52 -11.11
C GLU A 174 7.51 -30.62 -10.40
N GLU A 175 7.19 -30.43 -9.12
CA GLU A 175 6.40 -31.36 -8.29
C GLU A 175 4.90 -31.08 -8.32
N ALA A 176 4.45 -29.89 -8.72
CA ALA A 176 3.03 -29.50 -8.83
C ALA A 176 2.25 -30.20 -9.95
N GLU A 177 2.89 -31.12 -10.68
CA GLU A 177 2.14 -32.16 -11.40
C GLU A 177 1.40 -33.12 -10.44
N GLN A 178 1.71 -33.07 -9.14
CA GLN A 178 0.93 -33.73 -8.08
C GLN A 178 0.20 -32.68 -7.23
N PRO A 179 -1.11 -32.76 -7.06
CA PRO A 179 -1.84 -31.82 -6.20
C PRO A 179 -1.28 -31.88 -4.78
N LEU A 180 -0.95 -30.72 -4.20
CA LEU A 180 -0.65 -30.60 -2.78
C LEU A 180 -1.87 -31.09 -1.98
N ASP A 181 -1.77 -32.30 -1.45
CA ASP A 181 -2.86 -32.95 -0.76
C ASP A 181 -2.92 -32.46 0.68
N GLY A 182 -3.81 -31.51 0.93
CA GLY A 182 -4.17 -31.07 2.24
C GLY A 182 -3.67 -29.68 2.66
N ARG A 183 -4.40 -29.12 3.65
CA ARG A 183 -4.13 -27.79 4.22
C ARG A 183 -2.71 -27.67 4.80
N GLN A 184 -2.20 -28.74 5.42
CA GLN A 184 -0.88 -28.75 6.04
C GLN A 184 0.23 -28.64 5.00
N ALA A 185 0.17 -29.40 3.92
CA ALA A 185 1.16 -29.34 2.83
C ALA A 185 1.21 -27.92 2.20
N MET A 186 0.07 -27.29 2.00
CA MET A 186 0.00 -25.90 1.53
C MET A 186 0.60 -24.91 2.53
N PHE A 187 0.34 -25.09 3.82
CA PHE A 187 0.92 -24.24 4.86
C PHE A 187 2.44 -24.38 4.91
N ASP A 188 2.95 -25.60 4.92
CA ASP A 188 4.40 -25.90 4.97
C ASP A 188 5.09 -25.34 3.74
N PHE A 189 4.51 -25.48 2.56
CA PHE A 189 4.99 -24.89 1.32
C PHE A 189 5.05 -23.36 1.38
N MET A 190 3.98 -22.69 1.86
CA MET A 190 3.99 -21.23 2.00
C MET A 190 5.01 -20.76 3.03
N LEU A 191 5.23 -21.54 4.09
CA LEU A 191 6.25 -21.23 5.11
C LEU A 191 7.67 -21.34 4.50
N GLU A 192 7.93 -22.37 3.70
CA GLU A 192 9.22 -22.58 3.01
C GLU A 192 9.50 -21.43 2.03
N ILE A 193 8.54 -21.07 1.17
CA ILE A 193 8.67 -19.92 0.25
C ILE A 193 8.97 -18.63 1.02
N THR A 194 8.23 -18.37 2.10
CA THR A 194 8.45 -17.14 2.88
C THR A 194 9.83 -17.10 3.52
N ARG A 195 10.34 -18.27 3.93
CA ARG A 195 11.70 -18.39 4.46
C ARG A 195 12.76 -18.17 3.38
N ASP A 196 12.59 -18.75 2.19
CA ASP A 196 13.49 -18.54 1.06
C ASP A 196 13.56 -17.04 0.69
N PHE A 197 12.42 -16.32 0.68
CA PHE A 197 12.43 -14.88 0.47
C PHE A 197 13.25 -14.14 1.51
N ALA A 198 13.13 -14.51 2.78
CA ALA A 198 13.82 -13.83 3.87
C ALA A 198 15.33 -14.14 3.92
N GLU A 199 15.73 -15.38 3.63
CA GLU A 199 17.09 -15.88 3.83
C GLU A 199 17.92 -15.80 2.54
N ASP A 200 17.36 -16.20 1.39
CA ASP A 200 18.11 -16.37 0.15
C ASP A 200 18.05 -15.15 -0.79
N GLN A 201 17.11 -14.22 -0.58
CA GLN A 201 16.95 -13.05 -1.44
C GLN A 201 17.53 -11.76 -0.86
N THR A 202 18.41 -11.86 0.12
CA THR A 202 19.02 -10.72 0.81
C THR A 202 19.68 -9.74 -0.16
N ASP A 203 20.39 -10.22 -1.17
CA ASP A 203 21.06 -9.36 -2.15
C ASP A 203 20.06 -8.59 -3.01
N THR A 204 18.94 -9.22 -3.39
CA THR A 204 17.86 -8.57 -4.15
C THR A 204 17.19 -7.46 -3.32
N PHE A 205 16.92 -7.73 -2.05
CA PHE A 205 16.37 -6.70 -1.16
C PHE A 205 17.39 -5.61 -0.85
N ALA A 206 18.67 -5.93 -0.68
CA ALA A 206 19.72 -4.93 -0.50
C ALA A 206 19.80 -3.97 -1.71
N ARG A 207 19.70 -4.52 -2.94
CA ARG A 207 19.63 -3.71 -4.16
C ARG A 207 18.38 -2.83 -4.17
N MET A 208 17.21 -3.37 -3.83
CA MET A 208 15.98 -2.57 -3.71
C MET A 208 16.16 -1.40 -2.75
N PHE A 209 16.70 -1.63 -1.57
CA PHE A 209 16.96 -0.54 -0.60
C PHE A 209 17.98 0.47 -1.13
N SER A 210 19.02 0.03 -1.83
CA SER A 210 19.97 0.94 -2.47
C SER A 210 19.29 1.85 -3.49
N GLU A 211 18.46 1.28 -4.37
CA GLU A 211 17.68 2.03 -5.37
C GLU A 211 16.74 3.07 -4.73
N ILE A 212 16.11 2.72 -3.60
CA ILE A 212 15.23 3.61 -2.86
C ILE A 212 16.01 4.74 -2.17
N LEU A 213 17.17 4.45 -1.60
CA LEU A 213 17.99 5.40 -0.85
C LEU A 213 18.79 6.37 -1.75
N GLU A 214 18.95 6.05 -3.03
CA GLU A 214 19.58 6.96 -3.99
C GLU A 214 18.79 8.24 -4.27
N GLN A 215 17.49 8.22 -3.99
CA GLN A 215 16.60 9.35 -4.24
C GLN A 215 15.94 9.84 -2.96
N GLU A 216 16.31 11.01 -2.52
CA GLU A 216 15.71 11.62 -1.34
C GLU A 216 14.22 11.96 -1.62
N ASN A 217 13.33 11.50 -0.71
CA ASN A 217 11.88 11.66 -0.81
C ASN A 217 11.21 11.02 -2.04
N ALA A 218 11.82 10.03 -2.68
CA ALA A 218 11.21 9.30 -3.79
C ALA A 218 9.92 8.57 -3.34
N ARG A 219 8.95 8.58 -4.24
CA ARG A 219 7.73 7.77 -4.12
C ARG A 219 7.93 6.48 -4.90
N PHE A 220 7.76 5.36 -4.27
CA PHE A 220 8.04 4.09 -4.91
C PHE A 220 6.99 3.01 -4.64
N LEU A 221 6.92 2.09 -5.59
CA LEU A 221 6.05 0.94 -5.58
C LEU A 221 6.90 -0.32 -5.65
N VAL A 222 6.65 -1.26 -4.76
CA VAL A 222 7.18 -2.63 -4.87
C VAL A 222 6.07 -3.56 -5.29
N HIS A 223 6.33 -4.45 -6.25
CA HIS A 223 5.33 -5.42 -6.68
C HIS A 223 5.93 -6.76 -7.11
N CYS A 224 5.13 -7.79 -6.97
CA CYS A 224 5.34 -9.12 -7.53
C CYS A 224 4.12 -9.50 -8.39
N ALA A 225 3.88 -10.79 -8.64
CA ALA A 225 2.70 -11.23 -9.38
C ALA A 225 1.39 -11.02 -8.59
N ALA A 226 1.34 -11.41 -7.32
CA ALA A 226 0.12 -11.38 -6.49
C ALA A 226 0.06 -10.23 -5.46
N GLY A 227 1.16 -9.56 -5.18
CA GLY A 227 1.26 -8.51 -4.17
C GLY A 227 1.12 -9.02 -2.73
N LYS A 228 1.51 -10.26 -2.47
CA LYS A 228 1.45 -10.88 -1.14
C LYS A 228 2.80 -10.91 -0.44
N ASP A 229 3.86 -11.02 -1.20
CA ASP A 229 5.25 -11.16 -0.72
C ASP A 229 5.86 -9.81 -0.39
#